data_65618add18dd29eb9ababa9db3a1fefb
#
_entry.id   65618add18dd29eb9ababa9db3a1fefb
#
_cell.length_a   1.000
_cell.length_b   1.000
_cell.length_c   1.000
_cell.angle_alpha   90.00
_cell.angle_beta   90.00
_cell.angle_gamma   90.00
#
_symmetry.space_group_name_H-M   'P 1'
#
loop_
_entity.id
_entity.type
_entity.pdbx_description
1 polymer ?
#
loop_
_entity_poly.entity_id
_entity_poly.type
_entity_poly.pdbx_seq_one_letter_code
_entity_poly.pdbx_strand_id
1 'polypeptide(L)'
;MTRNVAYQLSSIISCLFISQVAKKIRIFPLIFLLLSSLPVWIVAEAISSQMVRAYTARVDLIIDRLPDENYETTLRRAEATARAAAQRSFDQDILATEVSIIVSVQSYGAIAPILALDVSRPQWRSRPDAQRWATYFKTARSLLFFETTPSNPVNLPPITTVAPAATTP
;
A
#
# COMPACT_ATOMS: atom_id res chain seq x y z
N MET A 1 -91.37 -1.71 29.73
CA MET A 1 -90.76 -2.12 28.45
C MET A 1 -89.47 -1.37 28.11
N THR A 2 -88.75 -0.77 29.08
CA THR A 2 -87.58 0.09 28.83
C THR A 2 -86.18 -0.49 29.21
N ARG A 3 -86.11 -1.68 29.80
CA ARG A 3 -84.90 -2.28 30.28
C ARG A 3 -84.06 -3.05 29.20
N ASN A 4 -84.71 -3.52 28.14
CA ASN A 4 -84.06 -4.34 27.12
C ASN A 4 -83.36 -3.55 26.00
N VAL A 5 -83.70 -2.26 25.85
CA VAL A 5 -83.01 -1.41 24.84
C VAL A 5 -81.63 -0.97 25.26
N ALA A 6 -81.44 -0.79 26.56
CA ALA A 6 -80.14 -0.37 27.09
C ALA A 6 -78.97 -1.45 26.93
N TYR A 7 -79.32 -2.73 27.06
CA TYR A 7 -78.34 -3.83 26.89
C TYR A 7 -77.97 -4.07 25.44
N GLN A 8 -78.92 -3.82 24.48
CA GLN A 8 -78.61 -3.95 23.05
C GLN A 8 -77.68 -2.87 22.57
N LEU A 9 -77.80 -1.64 23.02
CA LEU A 9 -76.94 -0.54 22.65
C LEU A 9 -75.53 -0.71 23.21
N SER A 10 -75.34 -1.22 24.42
CA SER A 10 -74.13 -1.50 25.06
C SER A 10 -73.31 -2.60 24.30
N SER A 11 -73.94 -3.63 23.83
CA SER A 11 -73.31 -4.72 23.07
C SER A 11 -72.80 -4.26 21.70
N ILE A 12 -73.56 -3.39 21.00
CA ILE A 12 -73.17 -2.87 19.68
C ILE A 12 -71.96 -1.93 19.78
N ILE A 13 -71.92 -1.08 20.81
CA ILE A 13 -70.79 -0.15 21.05
C ILE A 13 -69.50 -0.92 21.40
N SER A 14 -69.63 -1.97 22.21
CA SER A 14 -68.48 -2.80 22.56
C SER A 14 -67.89 -3.54 21.34
N CYS A 15 -68.79 -4.04 20.45
CA CYS A 15 -68.33 -4.74 19.24
C CYS A 15 -67.63 -3.82 18.22
N LEU A 16 -68.09 -2.59 18.06
CA LEU A 16 -67.52 -1.59 17.17
C LEU A 16 -66.16 -1.09 17.70
N PHE A 17 -66.02 -0.93 19.01
CA PHE A 17 -64.76 -0.50 19.62
C PHE A 17 -63.65 -1.56 19.49
N ILE A 18 -64.00 -2.85 19.66
CA ILE A 18 -63.05 -3.96 19.53
C ILE A 18 -62.59 -4.11 18.08
N SER A 19 -63.44 -3.91 17.08
CA SER A 19 -63.10 -4.01 15.67
C SER A 19 -62.15 -2.89 15.21
N GLN A 20 -62.29 -1.70 15.76
CA GLN A 20 -61.41 -0.56 15.46
C GLN A 20 -60.03 -0.73 16.11
N VAL A 21 -59.98 -1.24 17.32
CA VAL A 21 -58.70 -1.50 18.03
C VAL A 21 -57.95 -2.65 17.34
N ALA A 22 -58.64 -3.70 16.88
CA ALA A 22 -58.05 -4.83 16.18
C ALA A 22 -57.42 -4.43 14.84
N LYS A 23 -57.98 -3.46 14.12
CA LYS A 23 -57.41 -2.92 12.87
C LYS A 23 -56.15 -2.07 13.14
N LYS A 24 -56.11 -1.30 14.21
CA LYS A 24 -54.92 -0.50 14.60
C LYS A 24 -53.74 -1.37 15.06
N ILE A 25 -54.05 -2.48 15.76
CA ILE A 25 -53.01 -3.39 16.30
C ILE A 25 -52.29 -4.15 15.17
N ARG A 26 -52.94 -4.42 14.01
CA ARG A 26 -52.31 -5.12 12.89
C ARG A 26 -51.31 -4.26 12.10
N ILE A 27 -51.47 -2.94 12.15
CA ILE A 27 -50.59 -2.01 11.42
C ILE A 27 -49.34 -1.67 12.28
N PHE A 28 -49.50 -1.68 13.61
CA PHE A 28 -48.40 -1.33 14.54
C PHE A 28 -47.17 -2.23 14.44
N PRO A 29 -47.26 -3.59 14.36
CA PRO A 29 -46.10 -4.43 14.21
C PRO A 29 -45.43 -4.26 12.85
N LEU A 30 -46.15 -3.92 11.80
CA LEU A 30 -45.59 -3.74 10.46
C LEU A 30 -44.84 -2.41 10.36
N ILE A 31 -45.30 -1.35 11.00
CA ILE A 31 -44.62 -0.08 11.13
C ILE A 31 -43.38 -0.23 12.03
N PHE A 32 -43.48 -0.99 13.12
CA PHE A 32 -42.34 -1.24 14.02
C PHE A 32 -41.27 -2.07 13.35
N LEU A 33 -41.63 -3.04 12.52
CA LEU A 33 -40.71 -3.87 11.73
C LEU A 33 -40.01 -3.05 10.63
N LEU A 34 -40.71 -2.10 10.01
CA LEU A 34 -40.14 -1.17 9.04
C LEU A 34 -39.20 -0.14 9.69
N LEU A 35 -39.56 0.37 10.88
CA LEU A 35 -38.65 1.31 11.60
C LEU A 35 -37.42 0.63 12.18
N SER A 36 -37.50 -0.65 12.55
CA SER A 36 -36.35 -1.37 13.11
C SER A 36 -35.31 -1.77 12.06
N SER A 37 -35.70 -1.82 10.78
CA SER A 37 -34.75 -2.14 9.70
C SER A 37 -33.86 -0.97 9.28
N LEU A 38 -34.27 0.28 9.52
CA LEU A 38 -33.53 1.47 9.15
C LEU A 38 -32.19 1.64 9.90
N PRO A 39 -32.11 1.43 11.23
CA PRO A 39 -30.84 1.62 11.95
C PRO A 39 -29.79 0.57 11.59
N VAL A 40 -30.20 -0.64 11.19
CA VAL A 40 -29.25 -1.71 10.80
C VAL A 40 -28.51 -1.34 9.50
N TRP A 41 -29.20 -0.72 8.55
CA TRP A 41 -28.57 -0.26 7.30
C TRP A 41 -27.60 0.89 7.55
N ILE A 42 -27.95 1.87 8.39
CA ILE A 42 -27.08 3.01 8.73
C ILE A 42 -25.82 2.55 9.48
N VAL A 43 -25.95 1.57 10.37
CA VAL A 43 -24.79 1.01 11.10
C VAL A 43 -23.91 0.18 10.17
N ALA A 44 -24.49 -0.56 9.21
CA ALA A 44 -23.72 -1.32 8.23
C ALA A 44 -22.88 -0.41 7.32
N GLU A 45 -23.41 0.74 6.89
CA GLU A 45 -22.66 1.72 6.11
C GLU A 45 -21.56 2.43 6.92
N ALA A 46 -21.81 2.72 8.20
CA ALA A 46 -20.82 3.32 9.08
C ALA A 46 -19.63 2.38 9.36
N ILE A 47 -19.84 1.07 9.36
CA ILE A 47 -18.77 0.08 9.53
C ILE A 47 -18.00 -0.14 8.24
N SER A 48 -18.63 0.02 7.08
CA SER A 48 -18.00 -0.21 5.77
C SER A 48 -17.06 0.91 5.34
N SER A 49 -17.13 2.10 5.92
CA SER A 49 -16.38 3.27 5.49
C SER A 49 -15.02 3.45 6.17
N GLN A 50 -14.63 2.58 7.08
CA GLN A 50 -13.27 2.56 7.59
C GLN A 50 -12.35 1.67 6.71
N MET A 51 -12.28 1.94 5.43
CA MET A 51 -11.07 1.66 4.70
C MET A 51 -9.99 2.57 5.30
N VAL A 52 -9.27 2.04 6.26
CA VAL A 52 -7.99 2.63 6.68
C VAL A 52 -7.15 2.68 5.41
N ARG A 53 -7.10 3.84 4.76
CA ARG A 53 -6.18 4.06 3.65
C ARG A 53 -4.80 3.91 4.23
N ALA A 54 -4.16 2.78 3.93
CA ALA A 54 -2.75 2.62 4.19
C ALA A 54 -2.06 3.79 3.46
N TYR A 55 -1.49 4.71 4.22
CA TYR A 55 -0.74 5.82 3.68
C TYR A 55 0.72 5.37 3.57
N THR A 56 1.19 5.25 2.33
CA THR A 56 2.59 4.93 2.04
C THR A 56 3.38 6.23 1.86
N ALA A 57 4.29 6.50 2.77
CA ALA A 57 5.25 7.59 2.62
C ALA A 57 6.36 7.15 1.64
N ARG A 58 6.55 7.91 0.54
CA ARG A 58 7.57 7.63 -0.45
C ARG A 58 8.73 8.61 -0.32
N VAL A 59 9.97 8.08 -0.35
CA VAL A 59 11.19 8.84 -0.22
C VAL A 59 12.21 8.37 -1.26
N ASP A 60 12.68 9.28 -2.10
CA ASP A 60 13.73 9.03 -3.06
C ASP A 60 15.02 9.72 -2.59
N LEU A 61 16.11 8.96 -2.49
CA LEU A 61 17.40 9.42 -2.00
C LEU A 61 18.48 9.20 -3.06
N ILE A 62 19.32 10.21 -3.24
CA ILE A 62 20.49 10.11 -4.12
C ILE A 62 21.74 10.28 -3.24
N ILE A 63 22.68 9.36 -3.37
CA ILE A 63 23.98 9.43 -2.70
C ILE A 63 25.10 9.43 -3.75
N ASP A 64 26.12 10.24 -3.55
CA ASP A 64 27.26 10.28 -4.44
C ASP A 64 28.24 9.13 -4.10
N ARG A 65 28.81 8.51 -5.12
CA ARG A 65 29.92 7.58 -4.95
C ARG A 65 31.15 8.35 -4.47
N LEU A 66 31.78 7.86 -3.41
CA LEU A 66 33.06 8.41 -2.94
C LEU A 66 34.25 7.89 -3.80
N PRO A 67 35.30 8.68 -3.93
CA PRO A 67 36.54 8.21 -4.54
C PRO A 67 37.01 6.93 -3.86
N ASP A 68 37.49 5.96 -4.63
CA ASP A 68 37.99 4.66 -4.16
C ASP A 68 37.02 3.78 -3.38
N GLU A 69 35.72 4.15 -3.38
CA GLU A 69 34.67 3.34 -2.78
C GLU A 69 34.31 2.15 -3.68
N ASN A 70 34.31 0.95 -3.11
CA ASN A 70 33.87 -0.24 -3.81
C ASN A 70 32.33 -0.42 -3.69
N TYR A 71 31.76 -1.32 -4.50
CA TYR A 71 30.31 -1.57 -4.51
C TYR A 71 29.76 -1.96 -3.15
N GLU A 72 30.47 -2.80 -2.40
CA GLU A 72 30.01 -3.31 -1.10
C GLU A 72 29.95 -2.21 -0.03
N THR A 73 30.94 -1.31 0.00
CA THR A 73 30.94 -0.14 0.90
C THR A 73 29.84 0.85 0.54
N THR A 74 29.64 1.11 -0.75
CA THR A 74 28.52 1.94 -1.23
C THR A 74 27.18 1.33 -0.83
N LEU A 75 27.02 0.01 -0.97
CA LEU A 75 25.79 -0.70 -0.59
C LEU A 75 25.52 -0.59 0.91
N ARG A 76 26.50 -0.80 1.78
CA ARG A 76 26.34 -0.63 3.24
C ARG A 76 25.96 0.80 3.61
N ARG A 77 26.52 1.78 2.93
CA ARG A 77 26.16 3.18 3.14
C ARG A 77 24.73 3.47 2.68
N ALA A 78 24.29 2.90 1.56
CA ALA A 78 22.91 2.97 1.09
C ALA A 78 21.94 2.33 2.09
N GLU A 79 22.26 1.16 2.64
CA GLU A 79 21.48 0.50 3.69
C GLU A 79 21.35 1.37 4.95
N ALA A 80 22.44 1.96 5.41
CA ALA A 80 22.42 2.85 6.56
C ALA A 80 21.58 4.10 6.30
N THR A 81 21.67 4.67 5.10
CA THR A 81 20.86 5.83 4.67
C THR A 81 19.38 5.47 4.59
N ALA A 82 19.03 4.32 3.98
CA ALA A 82 17.66 3.82 3.91
C ALA A 82 17.06 3.58 5.30
N ARG A 83 17.85 2.99 6.21
CA ARG A 83 17.45 2.78 7.61
C ARG A 83 17.14 4.08 8.32
N ALA A 84 18.00 5.08 8.19
CA ALA A 84 17.81 6.39 8.80
C ALA A 84 16.59 7.12 8.23
N ALA A 85 16.36 7.00 6.91
CA ALA A 85 15.20 7.58 6.25
C ALA A 85 13.90 6.91 6.68
N ALA A 86 13.86 5.57 6.78
CA ALA A 86 12.68 4.84 7.26
C ALA A 86 12.31 5.24 8.69
N GLN A 87 13.30 5.30 9.58
CA GLN A 87 13.09 5.74 10.95
C GLN A 87 12.53 7.16 10.99
N ARG A 88 13.16 8.10 10.25
CA ARG A 88 12.71 9.49 10.19
C ARG A 88 11.27 9.61 9.64
N SER A 89 10.94 8.88 8.58
CA SER A 89 9.61 8.92 7.98
C SER A 89 8.53 8.44 8.95
N PHE A 90 8.79 7.36 9.69
CA PHE A 90 7.86 6.89 10.71
C PHE A 90 7.76 7.79 11.94
N ASP A 91 8.82 8.50 12.30
CA ASP A 91 8.83 9.42 13.44
C ASP A 91 8.14 10.75 13.10
N GLN A 92 8.29 11.22 11.87
CA GLN A 92 7.71 12.49 11.41
C GLN A 92 6.22 12.37 11.08
N ASP A 93 5.79 11.25 10.52
CA ASP A 93 4.41 11.06 10.08
C ASP A 93 3.78 9.87 10.81
N ILE A 94 2.99 10.18 11.84
CA ILE A 94 2.28 9.16 12.62
C ILE A 94 1.21 8.42 11.80
N LEU A 95 0.72 9.01 10.71
CA LEU A 95 -0.29 8.43 9.83
C LEU A 95 0.32 7.50 8.78
N ALA A 96 1.62 7.57 8.54
CA ALA A 96 2.30 6.66 7.63
C ALA A 96 2.23 5.22 8.17
N THR A 97 1.54 4.37 7.46
CA THR A 97 1.40 2.94 7.78
C THR A 97 2.50 2.11 7.11
N GLU A 98 3.04 2.61 6.00
CA GLU A 98 4.07 2.00 5.20
C GLU A 98 5.04 3.06 4.68
N VAL A 99 6.29 2.69 4.48
CA VAL A 99 7.33 3.55 3.90
C VAL A 99 7.98 2.80 2.74
N SER A 100 8.10 3.49 1.61
CA SER A 100 8.79 3.04 0.40
C SER A 100 9.96 3.98 0.12
N ILE A 101 11.20 3.47 0.17
CA ILE A 101 12.42 4.25 -0.01
C ILE A 101 13.21 3.68 -1.16
N ILE A 102 13.59 4.53 -2.12
CA ILE A 102 14.50 4.18 -3.18
C ILE A 102 15.81 4.93 -2.96
N VAL A 103 16.91 4.18 -2.86
CA VAL A 103 18.25 4.76 -2.80
C VAL A 103 18.94 4.56 -4.13
N SER A 104 19.27 5.68 -4.78
CA SER A 104 20.05 5.74 -6.02
C SER A 104 21.46 6.22 -5.73
N VAL A 105 22.41 5.73 -6.50
CA VAL A 105 23.81 6.18 -6.44
C VAL A 105 24.13 6.95 -7.70
N GLN A 106 24.80 8.07 -7.53
CA GLN A 106 25.40 8.84 -8.63
C GLN A 106 26.87 8.53 -8.74
N SER A 107 27.33 8.14 -9.95
CA SER A 107 28.72 7.82 -10.25
C SER A 107 29.05 8.28 -11.65
N TYR A 108 30.05 9.15 -11.83
CA TYR A 108 30.52 9.68 -13.13
C TYR A 108 29.38 10.20 -14.04
N GLY A 109 28.37 10.83 -13.46
CA GLY A 109 27.19 11.36 -14.20
C GLY A 109 26.11 10.35 -14.49
N ALA A 110 26.29 9.06 -14.19
CA ALA A 110 25.26 8.04 -14.23
C ALA A 110 24.54 7.97 -12.87
N ILE A 111 23.22 7.82 -12.88
CA ILE A 111 22.40 7.60 -11.67
C ILE A 111 21.68 6.27 -11.84
N ALA A 112 21.84 5.38 -10.87
CA ALA A 112 21.14 4.11 -10.87
C ALA A 112 20.65 3.74 -9.46
N PRO A 113 19.44 3.16 -9.32
CA PRO A 113 18.94 2.65 -8.05
C PRO A 113 19.76 1.43 -7.62
N ILE A 114 20.25 1.43 -6.38
CA ILE A 114 21.04 0.34 -5.81
C ILE A 114 20.19 -0.54 -4.89
N LEU A 115 19.22 0.08 -4.19
CA LEU A 115 18.33 -0.61 -3.27
C LEU A 115 16.96 0.06 -3.21
N ALA A 116 15.88 -0.75 -3.02
CA ALA A 116 14.56 -0.31 -2.62
C ALA A 116 14.20 -0.94 -1.28
N LEU A 117 13.66 -0.16 -0.35
CA LEU A 117 13.21 -0.60 0.96
C LEU A 117 11.71 -0.33 1.09
N ASP A 118 10.91 -1.40 1.13
CA ASP A 118 9.48 -1.34 1.35
C ASP A 118 9.15 -2.02 2.68
N VAL A 119 8.60 -1.26 3.64
CA VAL A 119 8.37 -1.77 4.98
C VAL A 119 7.16 -1.12 5.64
N SER A 120 6.34 -1.94 6.29
CA SER A 120 5.22 -1.46 7.10
C SER A 120 5.67 -1.07 8.51
N ARG A 121 4.93 -0.16 9.15
CA ARG A 121 5.21 0.28 10.52
C ARG A 121 5.29 -0.88 11.54
N PRO A 122 4.40 -1.89 11.53
CA PRO A 122 4.52 -3.03 12.44
C PRO A 122 5.79 -3.86 12.20
N GLN A 123 6.16 -4.07 10.93
CA GLN A 123 7.40 -4.79 10.57
C GLN A 123 8.63 -4.03 11.05
N TRP A 124 8.67 -2.69 10.83
CA TRP A 124 9.77 -1.85 11.26
C TRP A 124 9.93 -1.83 12.78
N ARG A 125 8.83 -1.72 13.53
CA ARG A 125 8.88 -1.77 14.99
C ARG A 125 9.37 -3.10 15.54
N SER A 126 9.04 -4.21 14.86
CA SER A 126 9.49 -5.53 15.28
C SER A 126 10.98 -5.75 15.03
N ARG A 127 11.47 -5.24 13.90
CA ARG A 127 12.88 -5.36 13.51
C ARG A 127 13.28 -4.22 12.57
N PRO A 128 13.93 -3.15 13.08
CA PRO A 128 14.38 -2.01 12.29
C PRO A 128 15.69 -2.31 11.56
N ASP A 129 15.67 -3.27 10.65
CA ASP A 129 16.81 -3.76 9.88
C ASP A 129 16.52 -3.60 8.38
N ALA A 130 17.26 -2.68 7.74
CA ALA A 130 17.06 -2.40 6.31
C ALA A 130 17.39 -3.63 5.45
N GLN A 131 18.40 -4.42 5.80
CA GLN A 131 18.83 -5.57 5.00
C GLN A 131 17.73 -6.62 4.84
N ARG A 132 16.88 -6.77 5.86
CA ARG A 132 15.80 -7.76 5.85
C ARG A 132 14.68 -7.42 4.88
N TRP A 133 14.41 -6.14 4.68
CA TRP A 133 13.26 -5.64 3.93
C TRP A 133 13.66 -5.03 2.59
N ALA A 134 14.96 -4.89 2.33
CA ALA A 134 15.48 -4.28 1.11
C ALA A 134 15.49 -5.25 -0.06
N THR A 135 15.17 -4.72 -1.23
CA THR A 135 15.38 -5.35 -2.53
C THR A 135 16.59 -4.71 -3.20
N TYR A 136 17.56 -5.51 -3.64
CA TYR A 136 18.80 -5.03 -4.22
C TYR A 136 18.79 -5.13 -5.74
N PHE A 137 19.21 -4.07 -6.43
CA PHE A 137 19.32 -4.02 -7.87
C PHE A 137 20.72 -4.41 -8.33
N LYS A 138 20.90 -5.66 -8.74
CA LYS A 138 22.21 -6.19 -9.16
C LYS A 138 22.78 -5.49 -10.38
N THR A 139 21.94 -5.00 -11.28
CA THR A 139 22.32 -4.24 -12.48
C THR A 139 22.98 -2.91 -12.17
N ALA A 140 22.78 -2.37 -10.95
CA ALA A 140 23.43 -1.13 -10.54
C ALA A 140 24.96 -1.22 -10.54
N ARG A 141 25.53 -2.40 -10.27
CA ARG A 141 26.97 -2.62 -10.28
C ARG A 141 27.59 -2.29 -11.64
N SER A 142 27.04 -2.80 -12.73
CA SER A 142 27.51 -2.52 -14.09
C SER A 142 27.19 -1.10 -14.55
N LEU A 143 25.98 -0.60 -14.24
CA LEU A 143 25.56 0.75 -14.62
C LEU A 143 26.39 1.85 -13.96
N LEU A 144 26.89 1.61 -12.76
CA LEU A 144 27.69 2.56 -11.99
C LEU A 144 29.21 2.35 -12.15
N PHE A 145 29.63 1.53 -13.13
CA PHE A 145 31.02 1.25 -13.46
C PHE A 145 31.86 0.65 -12.31
N PHE A 146 31.24 -0.11 -11.40
CA PHE A 146 31.97 -0.83 -10.37
C PHE A 146 32.69 -2.08 -10.88
N GLU A 147 32.36 -2.56 -12.08
CA GLU A 147 32.98 -3.74 -12.71
C GLU A 147 34.16 -3.38 -13.64
N THR A 148 34.66 -2.15 -13.59
CA THR A 148 35.89 -1.79 -14.32
C THR A 148 37.10 -2.36 -13.60
N THR A 149 37.12 -3.67 -13.34
CA THR A 149 38.35 -4.42 -13.36
C THR A 149 38.85 -4.29 -14.82
N PRO A 150 40.09 -3.90 -15.08
CA PRO A 150 40.62 -3.87 -16.44
C PRO A 150 40.39 -5.28 -17.01
N SER A 151 39.39 -5.43 -17.83
CA SER A 151 39.21 -6.64 -18.60
C SER A 151 40.52 -6.82 -19.36
N ASN A 152 41.23 -7.88 -19.01
CA ASN A 152 42.37 -8.40 -19.72
C ASN A 152 42.13 -8.14 -21.22
N PRO A 153 43.03 -7.43 -21.94
CA PRO A 153 42.79 -7.09 -23.34
C PRO A 153 42.37 -8.38 -24.05
N VAL A 154 41.17 -8.40 -24.57
CA VAL A 154 40.72 -9.49 -25.42
C VAL A 154 41.77 -9.59 -26.51
N ASN A 155 42.52 -10.68 -26.49
CA ASN A 155 43.53 -11.01 -27.49
C ASN A 155 42.73 -11.29 -28.78
N LEU A 156 42.42 -10.20 -29.51
CA LEU A 156 41.81 -10.29 -30.81
C LEU A 156 42.80 -11.01 -31.70
N PRO A 157 42.46 -12.12 -32.34
CA PRO A 157 43.33 -12.77 -33.29
C PRO A 157 43.74 -11.73 -34.33
N PRO A 158 45.01 -11.71 -34.77
CA PRO A 158 45.49 -10.73 -35.71
C PRO A 158 44.64 -10.82 -37.00
N ILE A 159 44.07 -9.68 -37.42
CA ILE A 159 43.34 -9.57 -38.68
C ILE A 159 44.39 -9.86 -39.75
N THR A 160 44.31 -11.04 -40.36
CA THR A 160 45.08 -11.39 -41.54
C THR A 160 44.62 -10.48 -42.67
N THR A 161 45.38 -9.41 -42.91
CA THR A 161 45.21 -8.55 -44.09
C THR A 161 45.52 -9.39 -45.30
N VAL A 162 44.47 -9.83 -46.00
CA VAL A 162 44.64 -10.45 -47.32
C VAL A 162 45.09 -9.35 -48.27
N ALA A 163 46.33 -9.40 -48.68
CA ALA A 163 46.87 -8.52 -49.70
C ALA A 163 46.14 -8.74 -51.01
N PRO A 164 45.73 -7.68 -51.77
CA PRO A 164 45.12 -7.84 -53.08
C PRO A 164 46.12 -8.46 -54.06
N ALA A 165 45.75 -9.55 -54.71
CA ALA A 165 46.49 -10.18 -55.76
C ALA A 165 46.73 -9.18 -56.90
N ALA A 166 48.00 -8.86 -57.16
CA ALA A 166 48.42 -8.07 -58.34
C ALA A 166 48.11 -8.87 -59.59
N THR A 167 47.22 -8.36 -60.42
CA THR A 167 47.02 -8.82 -61.77
C THR A 167 48.14 -8.24 -62.61
N THR A 168 49.02 -9.04 -63.18
CA THR A 168 49.98 -8.69 -64.21
C THR A 168 49.53 -9.18 -65.59
N PRO A 169 49.85 -8.48 -66.65
CA PRO A 169 49.25 -8.45 -68.00
C PRO A 169 49.44 -9.71 -68.84
#